data_229c36f8daf13e476c0f67312683c9a2
#
_entry.id   229c36f8daf13e476c0f67312683c9a2
#
_cell.length_a   1.000
_cell.length_b   1.000
_cell.length_c   1.000
_cell.angle_alpha   90.00
_cell.angle_beta   90.00
_cell.angle_gamma   90.00
#
_symmetry.space_group_name_H-M   'P 1'
#
loop_
_entity.id
_entity.type
_entity.pdbx_description
1 polymer ?
#
loop_
_entity_poly.entity_id
_entity_poly.type
_entity_poly.pdbx_seq_one_letter_code
_entity_poly.pdbx_strand_id
1 'polypeptide(L)'
;MDDVKSQAPHGDPETNAARSYPCWLIVVMGVLAGAFITLCFFMPYLRIHARYTVAADSVSSTDPNTGLSFNLTLGVASQSYWSDACIKPGTHMEVTYRGVQIAASALEKRFICVRPWKKKEEKVLAMATTVPGGNVLDSLAAEMKRGVAVFDVRLHLPAGSYDMMPAWVSGCKGMRVGQGAVACEFLI
;
A
#
# COMPACT_ATOMS: atom_id res chain seq x y z
N MET A 1 62.28 -51.98 -54.12
CA MET A 1 61.51 -53.09 -53.49
C MET A 1 61.33 -52.71 -52.07
N ASP A 2 60.38 -51.86 -51.80
CA ASP A 2 60.05 -51.42 -50.44
C ASP A 2 58.51 -51.24 -50.32
N ASP A 3 57.94 -52.16 -49.60
CA ASP A 3 56.51 -52.20 -49.35
C ASP A 3 56.09 -51.07 -48.38
N VAL A 4 55.38 -50.11 -48.91
CA VAL A 4 54.72 -49.10 -48.09
C VAL A 4 53.39 -49.63 -47.63
N LYS A 5 53.32 -50.11 -46.36
CA LYS A 5 52.14 -50.46 -45.70
C LYS A 5 51.33 -49.17 -45.29
N SER A 6 50.27 -48.97 -46.02
CA SER A 6 49.28 -47.92 -45.75
C SER A 6 48.53 -48.34 -44.43
N GLN A 7 48.74 -47.55 -43.40
CA GLN A 7 48.01 -47.65 -42.09
C GLN A 7 46.75 -46.77 -42.20
N ALA A 8 45.63 -47.40 -42.27
CA ALA A 8 44.31 -46.71 -42.14
C ALA A 8 44.13 -46.09 -40.78
N PRO A 9 43.63 -44.90 -40.68
CA PRO A 9 43.31 -44.28 -39.40
C PRO A 9 42.11 -45.01 -38.73
N HIS A 10 42.33 -45.54 -37.55
CA HIS A 10 41.32 -46.05 -36.66
C HIS A 10 40.45 -44.88 -36.18
N GLY A 11 39.27 -44.71 -36.76
CA GLY A 11 38.26 -43.81 -36.26
C GLY A 11 37.67 -44.42 -34.98
N ASP A 12 37.96 -43.79 -33.85
CA ASP A 12 37.29 -44.09 -32.63
C ASP A 12 35.81 -43.74 -32.75
N PRO A 13 34.88 -44.62 -32.47
CA PRO A 13 33.48 -44.28 -32.40
C PRO A 13 33.29 -43.45 -31.12
N GLU A 14 33.21 -42.10 -31.28
CA GLU A 14 32.64 -41.25 -30.23
C GLU A 14 31.26 -41.78 -29.84
N THR A 15 31.23 -42.58 -28.82
CA THR A 15 30.02 -42.98 -28.16
C THR A 15 29.39 -41.74 -27.56
N ASN A 16 28.56 -41.07 -28.33
CA ASN A 16 27.52 -40.15 -27.84
C ASN A 16 26.59 -40.96 -26.92
N ALA A 17 27.06 -41.20 -25.72
CA ALA A 17 26.21 -41.67 -24.62
C ALA A 17 25.24 -40.55 -24.32
N ALA A 18 24.17 -40.45 -25.10
CA ALA A 18 23.00 -39.65 -24.73
C ALA A 18 22.59 -40.11 -23.32
N ARG A 19 22.97 -39.32 -22.29
CA ARG A 19 22.57 -39.50 -20.92
C ARG A 19 21.03 -39.42 -20.88
N SER A 20 20.39 -40.56 -21.02
CA SER A 20 18.94 -40.67 -20.85
C SER A 20 18.66 -40.38 -19.36
N TYR A 21 18.28 -39.16 -19.10
CA TYR A 21 17.79 -38.82 -17.76
C TYR A 21 16.55 -39.67 -17.47
N PRO A 22 16.48 -40.34 -16.32
CA PRO A 22 15.33 -41.16 -16.00
C PRO A 22 14.04 -40.32 -16.02
N CYS A 23 12.99 -40.82 -16.66
CA CYS A 23 11.75 -40.08 -16.93
C CYS A 23 11.14 -39.42 -15.69
N TRP A 24 11.33 -40.04 -14.52
CA TRP A 24 10.86 -39.48 -13.25
C TRP A 24 11.56 -38.14 -12.89
N LEU A 25 12.84 -37.96 -13.25
CA LEU A 25 13.58 -36.71 -13.01
C LEU A 25 12.99 -35.55 -13.81
N ILE A 26 12.58 -35.79 -15.05
CA ILE A 26 11.91 -34.79 -15.90
C ILE A 26 10.57 -34.39 -15.28
N VAL A 27 9.81 -35.36 -14.78
CA VAL A 27 8.53 -35.11 -14.13
C VAL A 27 8.72 -34.29 -12.85
N VAL A 28 9.68 -34.65 -12.01
CA VAL A 28 9.98 -33.93 -10.77
C VAL A 28 10.42 -32.49 -11.05
N MET A 29 11.31 -32.28 -12.03
CA MET A 29 11.74 -30.93 -12.43
C MET A 29 10.59 -30.12 -13.00
N GLY A 30 9.70 -30.74 -13.77
CA GLY A 30 8.49 -30.07 -14.28
C GLY A 30 7.53 -29.63 -13.15
N VAL A 31 7.31 -30.48 -12.17
CA VAL A 31 6.47 -30.14 -10.99
C VAL A 31 7.11 -29.02 -10.17
N LEU A 32 8.42 -29.09 -9.91
CA LEU A 32 9.13 -28.04 -9.17
C LEU A 32 9.13 -26.71 -9.91
N ALA A 33 9.35 -26.71 -11.23
CA ALA A 33 9.27 -25.51 -12.03
C ALA A 33 7.85 -24.94 -12.06
N GLY A 34 6.83 -25.79 -12.20
CA GLY A 34 5.43 -25.36 -12.12
C GLY A 34 5.06 -24.76 -10.77
N ALA A 35 5.48 -25.40 -9.67
CA ALA A 35 5.28 -24.88 -8.31
C ALA A 35 6.00 -23.55 -8.11
N PHE A 36 7.23 -23.41 -8.59
CA PHE A 36 8.00 -22.16 -8.51
C PHE A 36 7.33 -21.02 -9.31
N ILE A 37 6.90 -21.30 -10.53
CA ILE A 37 6.16 -20.33 -11.35
C ILE A 37 4.88 -19.91 -10.65
N THR A 38 4.11 -20.88 -10.14
CA THR A 38 2.88 -20.59 -9.38
C THR A 38 3.16 -19.71 -8.17
N LEU A 39 4.18 -20.03 -7.37
CA LEU A 39 4.62 -19.20 -6.26
C LEU A 39 5.01 -17.79 -6.70
N CYS A 40 5.77 -17.64 -7.77
CA CYS A 40 6.17 -16.32 -8.29
C CYS A 40 4.98 -15.48 -8.78
N PHE A 41 3.97 -16.10 -9.36
CA PHE A 41 2.75 -15.40 -9.80
C PHE A 41 1.80 -15.10 -8.64
N PHE A 42 1.68 -15.98 -7.64
CA PHE A 42 0.78 -15.78 -6.51
C PHE A 42 1.39 -14.96 -5.37
N MET A 43 2.73 -14.91 -5.25
CA MET A 43 3.39 -14.09 -4.22
C MET A 43 2.99 -12.60 -4.23
N PRO A 44 2.85 -11.90 -5.39
CA PRO A 44 2.35 -10.54 -5.38
C PRO A 44 0.89 -10.41 -4.92
N TYR A 45 0.06 -11.41 -5.13
CA TYR A 45 -1.32 -11.43 -4.63
C TYR A 45 -1.41 -11.75 -3.12
N LEU A 46 -0.43 -12.45 -2.58
CA LEU A 46 -0.31 -12.70 -1.13
C LEU A 46 0.32 -11.52 -0.38
N ARG A 47 0.78 -10.49 -1.06
CA ARG A 47 1.15 -9.21 -0.45
C ARG A 47 -0.11 -8.51 0.03
N ILE A 48 -0.65 -9.01 1.14
CA ILE A 48 -1.77 -8.41 1.82
C ILE A 48 -1.26 -7.08 2.37
N HIS A 49 -1.80 -6.03 1.82
CA HIS A 49 -1.33 -4.66 2.01
C HIS A 49 -1.67 -4.17 3.42
N ALA A 50 -0.93 -3.19 3.90
CA ALA A 50 -1.32 -2.44 5.07
C ALA A 50 -2.72 -1.85 4.84
N ARG A 51 -3.60 -1.97 5.82
CA ARG A 51 -4.91 -1.30 5.83
C ARG A 51 -4.82 -0.03 6.66
N TYR A 52 -5.19 1.06 6.03
CA TYR A 52 -5.36 2.33 6.71
C TYR A 52 -6.85 2.59 6.89
N THR A 53 -7.20 3.16 8.03
CA THR A 53 -8.57 3.57 8.34
C THR A 53 -8.54 4.97 8.94
N VAL A 54 -9.54 5.78 8.64
CA VAL A 54 -9.67 7.11 9.25
C VAL A 54 -11.06 7.27 9.80
N ALA A 55 -11.15 7.82 11.01
CA ALA A 55 -12.39 8.26 11.61
C ALA A 55 -12.32 9.77 11.90
N ALA A 56 -13.42 10.47 11.69
CA ALA A 56 -13.58 11.86 12.12
C ALA A 56 -14.30 11.86 13.46
N ASP A 57 -13.56 12.08 14.54
CA ASP A 57 -14.10 12.05 15.89
C ASP A 57 -14.91 13.31 16.18
N SER A 58 -14.35 14.47 15.84
CA SER A 58 -15.02 15.76 16.05
C SER A 58 -14.48 16.82 15.10
N VAL A 59 -15.30 17.82 14.84
CA VAL A 59 -14.92 19.03 14.11
C VAL A 59 -15.22 20.22 15.03
N SER A 60 -14.25 21.08 15.20
CA SER A 60 -14.40 22.31 15.97
C SER A 60 -14.06 23.52 15.11
N SER A 61 -14.86 24.56 15.25
CA SER A 61 -14.56 25.89 14.74
C SER A 61 -13.95 26.68 15.86
N THR A 62 -12.63 26.88 15.83
CA THR A 62 -11.91 27.49 16.96
C THR A 62 -12.03 29.02 16.94
N ASP A 63 -12.28 29.61 15.78
CA ASP A 63 -12.41 31.05 15.61
C ASP A 63 -12.96 31.34 14.20
N PRO A 64 -13.79 32.36 13.98
CA PRO A 64 -14.24 32.74 12.63
C PRO A 64 -13.12 33.07 11.68
N ASN A 65 -11.92 33.40 12.19
CA ASN A 65 -10.74 33.77 11.40
C ASN A 65 -9.71 32.63 11.24
N THR A 66 -9.73 31.59 12.05
CA THR A 66 -8.71 30.52 12.07
C THR A 66 -9.17 29.23 11.39
N GLY A 67 -10.42 29.16 10.98
CA GLY A 67 -10.93 28.02 10.23
C GLY A 67 -11.34 26.80 11.07
N LEU A 68 -11.55 25.72 10.35
CA LEU A 68 -12.03 24.45 10.93
C LEU A 68 -10.84 23.60 11.40
N SER A 69 -11.00 22.96 12.54
CA SER A 69 -10.08 21.92 12.99
C SER A 69 -10.81 20.57 13.10
N PHE A 70 -10.16 19.52 12.62
CA PHE A 70 -10.67 18.16 12.61
C PHE A 70 -9.83 17.30 13.55
N ASN A 71 -10.47 16.68 14.54
CA ASN A 71 -9.87 15.61 15.30
C ASN A 71 -10.12 14.30 14.55
N LEU A 72 -9.04 13.72 14.04
CA LEU A 72 -9.08 12.49 13.27
C LEU A 72 -8.39 11.37 14.04
N THR A 73 -8.91 10.15 13.92
CA THR A 73 -8.21 8.95 14.37
C THR A 73 -7.73 8.17 13.14
N LEU A 74 -6.42 8.11 12.97
CA LEU A 74 -5.77 7.32 11.91
C LEU A 74 -5.44 5.93 12.45
N GLY A 75 -6.04 4.92 11.88
CA GLY A 75 -5.75 3.52 12.17
C GLY A 75 -4.82 2.93 11.11
N VAL A 76 -3.87 2.14 11.55
CA VAL A 76 -3.00 1.32 10.71
C VAL A 76 -3.06 -0.12 11.19
N ALA A 77 -3.25 -1.04 10.26
CA ALA A 77 -3.25 -2.47 10.50
C ALA A 77 -2.39 -3.19 9.47
N SER A 78 -1.55 -4.11 9.92
CA SER A 78 -0.85 -5.01 9.04
C SER A 78 -1.65 -6.30 8.89
N GLN A 79 -1.99 -6.64 7.66
CA GLN A 79 -2.59 -7.93 7.30
C GLN A 79 -1.55 -8.89 6.70
N SER A 80 -0.29 -8.49 6.66
CA SER A 80 0.82 -9.32 6.21
C SER A 80 1.19 -10.34 7.28
N TYR A 81 1.71 -11.49 6.85
CA TYR A 81 2.35 -12.47 7.73
C TYR A 81 3.78 -12.09 8.09
N TRP A 82 4.43 -11.25 7.28
CA TRP A 82 5.88 -11.05 7.32
C TRP A 82 6.29 -9.59 7.43
N SER A 83 5.43 -8.66 7.02
CA SER A 83 5.79 -7.25 6.90
C SER A 83 5.02 -6.38 7.87
N ASP A 84 5.74 -5.48 8.53
CA ASP A 84 5.16 -4.44 9.36
C ASP A 84 4.50 -3.37 8.48
N ALA A 85 3.38 -2.81 8.95
CA ALA A 85 2.76 -1.65 8.35
C ALA A 85 3.16 -0.41 9.15
N CYS A 86 3.69 0.61 8.47
CA CYS A 86 4.23 1.79 9.13
C CYS A 86 3.58 3.08 8.62
N ILE A 87 3.40 4.01 9.55
CA ILE A 87 3.21 5.43 9.26
C ILE A 87 4.58 6.08 9.50
N LYS A 88 5.17 6.62 8.45
CA LYS A 88 6.50 7.24 8.50
C LYS A 88 6.41 8.75 8.63
N PRO A 89 7.48 9.41 9.12
CA PRO A 89 7.62 10.85 9.00
C PRO A 89 7.45 11.31 7.55
N GLY A 90 6.77 12.43 7.34
CA GLY A 90 6.39 12.89 6.00
C GLY A 90 5.03 12.38 5.52
N THR A 91 4.37 11.51 6.29
CA THR A 91 2.94 11.20 6.05
C THR A 91 2.12 12.45 6.34
N HIS A 92 1.27 12.82 5.40
CA HIS A 92 0.31 13.92 5.57
C HIS A 92 -1.09 13.51 5.15
N MET A 93 -2.06 14.16 5.76
CA MET A 93 -3.47 13.93 5.46
C MET A 93 -4.10 15.23 4.98
N GLU A 94 -4.94 15.13 3.98
CA GLU A 94 -5.74 16.22 3.43
C GLU A 94 -7.21 15.89 3.62
N VAL A 95 -7.96 16.77 4.27
CA VAL A 95 -9.41 16.67 4.39
C VAL A 95 -10.04 17.49 3.29
N THR A 96 -10.88 16.86 2.50
CA THR A 96 -11.58 17.52 1.38
C THR A 96 -13.09 17.43 1.59
N TYR A 97 -13.77 18.50 1.21
CA TYR A 97 -15.22 18.60 1.14
C TYR A 97 -15.63 19.00 -0.28
N ARG A 98 -16.41 18.15 -0.95
CA ARG A 98 -16.80 18.33 -2.35
C ARG A 98 -15.59 18.59 -3.28
N GLY A 99 -14.48 17.92 -3.02
CA GLY A 99 -13.24 18.06 -3.80
C GLY A 99 -12.37 19.29 -3.47
N VAL A 100 -12.81 20.15 -2.57
CA VAL A 100 -12.04 21.31 -2.09
C VAL A 100 -11.33 20.94 -0.81
N GLN A 101 -10.01 21.15 -0.77
CA GLN A 101 -9.24 20.94 0.47
C GLN A 101 -9.60 21.98 1.51
N ILE A 102 -10.02 21.52 2.69
CA ILE A 102 -10.47 22.37 3.80
C ILE A 102 -9.56 22.31 5.00
N ALA A 103 -8.83 21.21 5.18
CA ALA A 103 -7.85 21.08 6.24
C ALA A 103 -6.72 20.12 5.82
N ALA A 104 -5.59 20.25 6.50
CA ALA A 104 -4.48 19.32 6.36
C ALA A 104 -3.78 19.07 7.69
N SER A 105 -3.11 17.94 7.79
CA SER A 105 -2.25 17.61 8.91
C SER A 105 -0.98 16.93 8.41
N ALA A 106 0.14 17.27 9.02
CA ALA A 106 1.41 16.61 8.78
C ALA A 106 1.82 15.80 10.02
N LEU A 107 2.17 14.54 9.81
CA LEU A 107 2.73 13.65 10.82
C LEU A 107 4.27 13.69 10.74
N GLU A 108 4.84 14.89 10.86
CA GLU A 108 6.26 15.15 10.54
C GLU A 108 7.25 14.36 11.38
N LYS A 109 6.91 14.03 12.63
CA LYS A 109 7.85 13.45 13.59
C LYS A 109 7.46 12.07 14.13
N ARG A 110 6.34 11.51 13.66
CA ARG A 110 5.85 10.25 14.22
C ARG A 110 6.20 9.07 13.34
N PHE A 111 6.86 8.11 13.94
CA PHE A 111 7.12 6.82 13.35
C PHE A 111 6.31 5.77 14.11
N ILE A 112 5.30 5.20 13.45
CA ILE A 112 4.41 4.21 14.03
C ILE A 112 4.44 2.98 13.15
N CYS A 113 4.97 1.87 13.67
CA CYS A 113 4.90 0.59 13.01
C CYS A 113 4.03 -0.39 13.78
N VAL A 114 3.34 -1.21 13.04
CA VAL A 114 2.46 -2.25 13.55
C VAL A 114 2.92 -3.59 13.01
N ARG A 115 3.21 -4.51 13.92
CA ARG A 115 3.61 -5.88 13.59
C ARG A 115 2.51 -6.61 12.84
N PRO A 116 2.85 -7.73 12.16
CA PRO A 116 1.87 -8.60 11.51
C PRO A 116 0.65 -8.89 12.40
N TRP A 117 -0.54 -8.81 11.82
CA TRP A 117 -1.83 -9.06 12.49
C TRP A 117 -2.16 -8.16 13.67
N LYS A 118 -1.45 -7.05 13.82
CA LYS A 118 -1.77 -6.04 14.84
C LYS A 118 -2.34 -4.80 14.18
N LYS A 119 -3.06 -4.03 14.99
CA LYS A 119 -3.56 -2.69 14.62
C LYS A 119 -3.13 -1.68 15.68
N LYS A 120 -2.98 -0.44 15.28
CA LYS A 120 -2.76 0.70 16.16
C LYS A 120 -3.52 1.89 15.62
N GLU A 121 -3.98 2.71 16.54
CA GLU A 121 -4.71 3.93 16.24
C GLU A 121 -3.95 5.12 16.83
N GLU A 122 -3.94 6.23 16.10
CA GLU A 122 -3.27 7.46 16.49
C GLU A 122 -4.18 8.65 16.25
N LYS A 123 -4.29 9.54 17.22
CA LYS A 123 -5.06 10.77 17.10
C LYS A 123 -4.26 11.84 16.36
N VAL A 124 -4.88 12.46 15.40
CA VAL A 124 -4.26 13.46 14.51
C VAL A 124 -5.19 14.67 14.43
N LEU A 125 -4.61 15.85 14.62
CA LEU A 125 -5.31 17.10 14.44
C LEU A 125 -5.02 17.65 13.04
N ALA A 126 -6.05 17.81 12.22
CA ALA A 126 -5.94 18.50 10.94
C ALA A 126 -6.51 19.91 11.08
N MET A 127 -5.74 20.90 10.66
CA MET A 127 -6.10 22.30 10.72
C MET A 127 -6.42 22.84 9.33
N ALA A 128 -7.30 23.85 9.27
CA ALA A 128 -7.56 24.53 8.00
C ALA A 128 -6.27 25.11 7.45
N THR A 129 -6.01 24.82 6.18
CA THR A 129 -4.85 25.35 5.45
C THR A 129 -5.20 26.56 4.59
N THR A 130 -6.45 26.64 4.19
CA THR A 130 -6.99 27.74 3.40
C THR A 130 -8.42 27.99 3.84
N VAL A 131 -8.86 29.23 3.80
CA VAL A 131 -10.26 29.58 3.97
C VAL A 131 -10.96 29.36 2.62
N PRO A 132 -11.77 28.30 2.45
CA PRO A 132 -12.52 28.11 1.20
C PRO A 132 -13.43 29.31 0.95
N GLY A 133 -13.73 29.60 -0.33
CA GLY A 133 -14.65 30.69 -0.68
C GLY A 133 -16.01 30.53 0.01
N GLY A 134 -16.67 31.65 0.32
CA GLY A 134 -17.85 31.73 1.19
C GLY A 134 -18.93 30.69 0.90
N ASN A 135 -19.26 30.44 -0.35
CA ASN A 135 -20.29 29.47 -0.73
C ASN A 135 -20.01 28.01 -0.25
N VAL A 136 -18.73 27.63 -0.18
CA VAL A 136 -18.33 26.27 0.25
C VAL A 136 -18.44 26.18 1.76
N LEU A 137 -18.03 27.22 2.50
CA LEU A 137 -18.13 27.29 3.96
C LEU A 137 -19.58 27.32 4.41
N ASP A 138 -20.43 28.11 3.76
CA ASP A 138 -21.86 28.22 4.08
C ASP A 138 -22.56 26.86 3.89
N SER A 139 -22.27 26.18 2.77
CA SER A 139 -22.79 24.84 2.50
C SER A 139 -22.33 23.85 3.53
N LEU A 140 -21.04 23.88 3.88
CA LEU A 140 -20.44 23.01 4.88
C LEU A 140 -21.04 23.23 6.25
N ALA A 141 -21.17 24.50 6.70
CA ALA A 141 -21.78 24.85 7.98
C ALA A 141 -23.23 24.38 8.07
N ALA A 142 -24.00 24.56 6.99
CA ALA A 142 -25.38 24.09 6.92
C ALA A 142 -25.49 22.58 6.98
N GLU A 143 -24.62 21.83 6.31
CA GLU A 143 -24.59 20.37 6.34
C GLU A 143 -24.09 19.82 7.68
N MET A 144 -23.08 20.46 8.28
CA MET A 144 -22.60 20.11 9.62
C MET A 144 -23.68 20.28 10.67
N LYS A 145 -24.42 21.41 10.63
CA LYS A 145 -25.55 21.65 11.55
C LYS A 145 -26.65 20.58 11.42
N ARG A 146 -26.82 20.02 10.22
CA ARG A 146 -27.77 18.93 9.96
C ARG A 146 -27.20 17.54 10.24
N GLY A 147 -25.91 17.42 10.52
CA GLY A 147 -25.22 16.13 10.73
C GLY A 147 -25.07 15.29 9.46
N VAL A 148 -25.18 15.89 8.28
CA VAL A 148 -25.12 15.18 6.98
C VAL A 148 -23.85 15.49 6.19
N ALA A 149 -22.95 16.32 6.72
CA ALA A 149 -21.69 16.66 6.06
C ALA A 149 -20.84 15.40 5.82
N VAL A 150 -20.39 15.25 4.60
CA VAL A 150 -19.55 14.12 4.16
C VAL A 150 -18.20 14.65 3.72
N PHE A 151 -17.14 14.03 4.23
CA PHE A 151 -15.75 14.39 3.95
C PHE A 151 -15.03 13.24 3.30
N ASP A 152 -14.05 13.56 2.48
CA ASP A 152 -13.07 12.61 1.99
C ASP A 152 -11.71 12.97 2.57
N VAL A 153 -10.91 11.95 2.94
CA VAL A 153 -9.53 12.15 3.39
C VAL A 153 -8.58 11.48 2.43
N ARG A 154 -7.56 12.21 2.02
CA ARG A 154 -6.43 11.68 1.28
C ARG A 154 -5.24 11.53 2.20
N LEU A 155 -4.71 10.32 2.26
CA LEU A 155 -3.54 9.99 3.04
C LEU A 155 -2.35 9.83 2.09
N HIS A 156 -1.38 10.71 2.18
CA HIS A 156 -0.15 10.68 1.41
C HIS A 156 0.93 9.98 2.22
N LEU A 157 1.37 8.84 1.74
CA LEU A 157 2.34 7.97 2.39
C LEU A 157 3.69 8.08 1.66
N PRO A 158 4.78 8.42 2.35
CA PRO A 158 6.09 8.46 1.75
C PRO A 158 6.59 7.07 1.35
N ALA A 159 7.57 7.01 0.46
CA ALA A 159 8.18 5.76 0.02
C ALA A 159 8.67 4.91 1.19
N GLY A 160 8.49 3.61 1.08
CA GLY A 160 8.87 2.64 2.10
C GLY A 160 8.00 2.66 3.36
N SER A 161 6.82 3.28 3.34
CA SER A 161 5.83 3.16 4.44
C SER A 161 5.32 1.72 4.58
N TYR A 162 5.34 0.98 3.49
CA TYR A 162 5.09 -0.46 3.48
C TYR A 162 6.08 -1.13 2.55
N ASP A 163 6.98 -1.95 3.10
CA ASP A 163 8.03 -2.67 2.37
C ASP A 163 8.80 -1.74 1.40
N MET A 164 9.17 -2.18 0.21
CA MET A 164 9.87 -1.39 -0.82
C MET A 164 8.92 -0.58 -1.73
N MET A 165 7.72 -0.28 -1.27
CA MET A 165 6.74 0.45 -2.09
C MET A 165 7.14 1.91 -2.30
N PRO A 166 6.87 2.46 -3.50
CA PRO A 166 7.03 3.90 -3.76
C PRO A 166 6.08 4.73 -2.89
N ALA A 167 6.22 6.05 -2.91
CA ALA A 167 5.24 6.95 -2.32
C ALA A 167 3.88 6.77 -3.00
N TRP A 168 2.82 6.77 -2.22
CA TRP A 168 1.46 6.54 -2.73
C TRP A 168 0.42 7.38 -2.01
N VAL A 169 -0.76 7.45 -2.59
CA VAL A 169 -1.91 8.15 -2.03
C VAL A 169 -3.03 7.14 -1.77
N SER A 170 -3.61 7.20 -0.60
CA SER A 170 -4.77 6.40 -0.22
C SER A 170 -5.95 7.32 0.06
N GLY A 171 -7.13 6.99 -0.47
CA GLY A 171 -8.35 7.78 -0.30
C GLY A 171 -9.35 7.09 0.61
N CYS A 172 -9.81 7.80 1.62
CA CYS A 172 -10.86 7.39 2.54
C CYS A 172 -12.10 8.24 2.22
N LYS A 173 -13.09 7.64 1.59
CA LYS A 173 -14.26 8.36 1.07
C LYS A 173 -15.49 8.22 1.96
N GLY A 174 -16.33 9.22 1.96
CA GLY A 174 -17.66 9.15 2.57
C GLY A 174 -17.69 9.25 4.09
N MET A 175 -16.71 9.88 4.69
CA MET A 175 -16.57 10.01 6.15
C MET A 175 -17.56 11.03 6.72
N ARG A 176 -18.18 10.69 7.82
CA ARG A 176 -19.01 11.63 8.61
C ARG A 176 -18.48 11.76 10.02
N VAL A 177 -18.68 12.92 10.61
CA VAL A 177 -18.27 13.17 12.00
C VAL A 177 -19.03 12.25 12.97
N GLY A 178 -18.30 11.62 13.88
CA GLY A 178 -18.88 10.69 14.85
C GLY A 178 -19.30 9.34 14.29
N GLN A 179 -19.07 9.09 13.01
CA GLN A 179 -19.23 7.78 12.39
C GLN A 179 -17.97 6.94 12.61
N GLY A 180 -18.13 5.61 12.65
CA GLY A 180 -16.99 4.71 12.80
C GLY A 180 -15.93 4.89 11.72
N ALA A 181 -14.77 4.26 11.92
CA ALA A 181 -13.64 4.37 11.00
C ALA A 181 -13.98 3.84 9.60
N VAL A 182 -13.59 4.60 8.58
CA VAL A 182 -13.74 4.26 7.17
C VAL A 182 -12.41 3.70 6.65
N ALA A 183 -12.47 2.60 5.89
CA ALA A 183 -11.30 2.03 5.25
C ALA A 183 -10.85 2.91 4.08
N CYS A 184 -9.53 3.07 3.96
CA CYS A 184 -8.93 3.82 2.88
C CYS A 184 -8.54 2.88 1.74
N GLU A 185 -8.88 3.26 0.52
CA GLU A 185 -8.52 2.54 -0.70
C GLU A 185 -7.32 3.21 -1.37
N PHE A 186 -6.49 2.42 -2.03
CA PHE A 186 -5.37 2.96 -2.78
C PHE A 186 -5.88 3.66 -4.04
N LEU A 187 -5.45 4.91 -4.21
CA LEU A 187 -5.69 5.65 -5.44
C LEU A 187 -4.51 5.37 -6.38
N ILE A 188 -4.80 4.63 -7.44
CA ILE A 188 -3.85 4.31 -8.51
C ILE A 188 -3.77 5.48 -9.47
#